data_c07ea9f1403bf48962e6fe8cb612379a
#
_entry.id   c07ea9f1403bf48962e6fe8cb612379a
#
_cell.length_a   1.000
_cell.length_b   1.000
_cell.length_c   1.000
_cell.angle_alpha   90.00
_cell.angle_beta   90.00
_cell.angle_gamma   90.00
#
_symmetry.space_group_name_H-M   'P 1'
#
loop_
_entity.id
_entity.type
_entity.pdbx_description
1 polymer ?
#
loop_
_entity_poly.entity_id
_entity_poly.type
_entity_poly.pdbx_seq_one_letter_code
_entity_poly.pdbx_strand_id
1 'polypeptide(L)'
;MEIKERIQLLLSEMNRGVYEKEAEIGLSLLAALAGESILLLGPPGVAKSMVARRLKRAFVDARAFEYLMSRFSTPDEIFGPVSISRLKESDKYERAVDGYLPTADVVFLDEIWKAGPAIQNTLLTVINEKLFRNGDTELKLPLKLLVAASNELPTQGEGLEALWDRFLIRIISTCVKQEEAFYQMLLDDGDEEVGGQAVLG
;
A
#
# COMPACT_ATOMS: atom_id res chain seq x y z
N MET A 1 -22.06 16.33 11.58
CA MET A 1 -20.84 15.80 12.25
C MET A 1 -19.64 16.55 11.69
N GLU A 2 -18.85 17.16 12.54
CA GLU A 2 -17.65 17.89 12.12
C GLU A 2 -16.56 16.94 11.57
N ILE A 3 -15.66 17.47 10.74
CA ILE A 3 -14.57 16.67 10.14
C ILE A 3 -13.74 15.98 11.22
N LYS A 4 -13.44 16.66 12.31
CA LYS A 4 -12.69 16.10 13.44
C LYS A 4 -13.38 14.88 14.04
N GLU A 5 -14.68 14.95 14.26
CA GLU A 5 -15.48 13.84 14.81
C GLU A 5 -15.49 12.63 13.85
N ARG A 6 -15.60 12.90 12.54
CA ARG A 6 -15.55 11.85 11.51
C ARG A 6 -14.20 11.13 11.50
N ILE A 7 -13.08 11.86 11.58
CA ILE A 7 -11.74 11.29 11.63
C ILE A 7 -11.53 10.48 12.90
N GLN A 8 -12.01 10.97 14.06
CA GLN A 8 -11.92 10.23 15.32
C GLN A 8 -12.71 8.92 15.29
N LEU A 9 -13.92 8.97 14.74
CA LEU A 9 -14.74 7.77 14.57
C LEU A 9 -14.06 6.75 13.63
N LEU A 10 -13.54 7.23 12.50
CA LEU A 10 -12.82 6.39 11.54
C LEU A 10 -11.60 5.72 12.19
N LEU A 11 -10.78 6.47 12.91
CA LEU A 11 -9.61 5.93 13.63
C LEU A 11 -10.03 4.89 14.67
N SER A 12 -11.10 5.14 15.41
CA SER A 12 -11.65 4.20 16.39
C SER A 12 -12.06 2.88 15.71
N GLU A 13 -12.78 2.95 14.60
CA GLU A 13 -13.18 1.77 13.83
C GLU A 13 -11.99 1.01 13.22
N MET A 14 -10.99 1.75 12.71
CA MET A 14 -9.80 1.14 12.13
C MET A 14 -8.90 0.44 13.16
N ASN A 15 -8.90 0.92 14.40
CA ASN A 15 -8.14 0.33 15.51
C ASN A 15 -8.87 -0.83 16.22
N ARG A 16 -10.13 -1.09 15.89
CA ARG A 16 -10.90 -2.16 16.51
C ARG A 16 -10.31 -3.53 16.23
N GLY A 17 -10.02 -4.32 17.27
CA GLY A 17 -9.36 -5.64 17.14
C GLY A 17 -7.93 -5.56 16.60
N VAL A 18 -7.28 -4.41 16.76
CA VAL A 18 -5.87 -4.21 16.40
C VAL A 18 -5.14 -3.70 17.63
N TYR A 19 -4.05 -4.36 17.99
CA TYR A 19 -3.34 -4.12 19.24
C TYR A 19 -1.99 -3.46 18.98
N GLU A 20 -1.75 -2.31 19.66
CA GLU A 20 -0.51 -1.53 19.57
C GLU A 20 -0.12 -1.11 18.14
N LYS A 21 -1.13 -0.79 17.29
CA LYS A 21 -0.92 -0.32 15.91
C LYS A 21 -1.56 1.05 15.63
N GLU A 22 -1.97 1.76 16.65
CA GLU A 22 -2.65 3.05 16.55
C GLU A 22 -1.80 4.07 15.81
N ALA A 23 -0.49 4.08 16.06
CA ALA A 23 0.44 4.98 15.39
C ALA A 23 0.60 4.65 13.91
N GLU A 24 0.75 3.34 13.57
CA GLU A 24 0.85 2.88 12.19
C GLU A 24 -0.42 3.24 11.40
N ILE A 25 -1.59 2.98 11.96
CA ILE A 25 -2.89 3.29 11.33
C ILE A 25 -3.07 4.80 11.20
N GLY A 26 -2.83 5.57 12.27
CA GLY A 26 -3.00 7.02 12.28
C GLY A 26 -2.08 7.73 11.29
N LEU A 27 -0.80 7.37 11.25
CA LEU A 27 0.18 7.95 10.32
C LEU A 27 -0.07 7.51 8.88
N SER A 28 -0.55 6.29 8.67
CA SER A 28 -0.92 5.82 7.33
C SER A 28 -2.17 6.54 6.80
N LEU A 29 -3.15 6.82 7.67
CA LEU A 29 -4.30 7.66 7.29
C LEU A 29 -3.87 9.08 6.98
N LEU A 30 -2.97 9.65 7.77
CA LEU A 30 -2.40 10.98 7.51
C LEU A 30 -1.66 11.01 6.16
N ALA A 31 -0.85 9.98 5.85
CA ALA A 31 -0.18 9.84 4.57
C ALA A 31 -1.19 9.81 3.42
N ALA A 32 -2.26 9.02 3.56
CA ALA A 32 -3.32 8.94 2.55
C ALA A 32 -4.00 10.30 2.30
N LEU A 33 -4.30 11.05 3.35
CA LEU A 33 -4.90 12.40 3.26
C LEU A 33 -3.94 13.42 2.63
N ALA A 34 -2.64 13.26 2.87
CA ALA A 34 -1.60 14.10 2.28
C ALA A 34 -1.22 13.70 0.84
N GLY A 35 -1.72 12.55 0.35
CA GLY A 35 -1.33 11.99 -0.95
C GLY A 35 0.07 11.40 -0.98
N GLU A 36 0.63 11.07 0.20
CA GLU A 36 1.99 10.57 0.37
C GLU A 36 2.03 9.05 0.51
N SER A 37 3.22 8.48 0.30
CA SER A 37 3.49 7.05 0.48
C SER A 37 4.17 6.80 1.81
N ILE A 38 3.93 5.63 2.41
CA ILE A 38 4.47 5.24 3.71
C ILE A 38 5.24 3.92 3.63
N LEU A 39 6.29 3.81 4.42
CA LEU A 39 7.06 2.58 4.58
C LEU A 39 6.90 2.02 5.99
N LEU A 40 6.51 0.76 6.08
CA LEU A 40 6.47 -0.02 7.31
C LEU A 40 7.66 -0.97 7.35
N LEU A 41 8.55 -0.76 8.31
CA LEU A 41 9.75 -1.56 8.50
C LEU A 41 9.60 -2.42 9.76
N GLY A 42 9.84 -3.72 9.67
CA GLY A 42 9.77 -4.60 10.85
C GLY A 42 9.71 -6.07 10.48
N PRO A 43 9.91 -6.96 11.46
CA PRO A 43 9.95 -8.40 11.23
C PRO A 43 8.65 -8.93 10.61
N PRO A 44 8.65 -10.15 10.08
CA PRO A 44 7.40 -10.80 9.65
C PRO A 44 6.45 -11.00 10.83
N GLY A 45 5.13 -11.01 10.56
CA GLY A 45 4.11 -11.27 11.59
C GLY A 45 3.72 -10.06 12.46
N VAL A 46 4.23 -8.84 12.20
CA VAL A 46 3.85 -7.63 12.96
C VAL A 46 2.67 -6.86 12.34
N ALA A 47 1.80 -7.55 11.60
CA ALA A 47 0.54 -7.02 11.07
C ALA A 47 0.67 -5.87 10.03
N LYS A 48 1.81 -5.75 9.31
CA LYS A 48 2.00 -4.72 8.27
C LYS A 48 0.91 -4.74 7.18
N SER A 49 0.58 -5.93 6.66
CA SER A 49 -0.47 -6.11 5.65
C SER A 49 -1.88 -5.83 6.19
N MET A 50 -2.12 -6.13 7.47
CA MET A 50 -3.40 -5.81 8.12
C MET A 50 -3.65 -4.30 8.17
N VAL A 51 -2.62 -3.49 8.46
CA VAL A 51 -2.73 -2.03 8.44
C VAL A 51 -3.20 -1.54 7.07
N ALA A 52 -2.60 -2.04 5.98
CA ALA A 52 -3.01 -1.66 4.62
C ALA A 52 -4.46 -2.07 4.29
N ARG A 53 -4.89 -3.27 4.71
CA ARG A 53 -6.28 -3.73 4.51
C ARG A 53 -7.28 -2.91 5.29
N ARG A 54 -6.95 -2.49 6.52
CA ARG A 54 -7.81 -1.59 7.30
C ARG A 54 -7.98 -0.24 6.60
N LEU A 55 -6.90 0.31 6.06
CA LEU A 55 -6.92 1.59 5.33
C LEU A 55 -7.77 1.57 4.06
N LYS A 56 -7.84 0.44 3.36
CA LYS A 56 -8.78 0.29 2.23
C LYS A 56 -10.22 0.60 2.64
N ARG A 57 -10.63 0.14 3.84
CA ARG A 57 -12.00 0.35 4.36
C ARG A 57 -12.33 1.81 4.67
N ALA A 58 -11.32 2.67 4.80
CA ALA A 58 -11.50 4.11 5.01
C ALA A 58 -12.05 4.84 3.77
N PHE A 59 -11.90 4.26 2.59
CA PHE A 59 -12.31 4.86 1.32
C PHE A 59 -13.49 4.13 0.71
N VAL A 60 -14.48 4.90 0.22
CA VAL A 60 -15.66 4.37 -0.48
C VAL A 60 -15.23 3.75 -1.80
N ASP A 61 -15.72 2.54 -2.09
CA ASP A 61 -15.49 1.81 -3.35
C ASP A 61 -14.02 1.71 -3.80
N ALA A 62 -13.08 1.81 -2.83
CA ALA A 62 -11.67 1.77 -3.13
C ALA A 62 -11.23 0.40 -3.68
N ARG A 63 -10.53 0.43 -4.81
CA ARG A 63 -9.84 -0.73 -5.36
C ARG A 63 -8.48 -0.88 -4.67
N ALA A 64 -8.20 -2.09 -4.20
CA ALA A 64 -6.89 -2.39 -3.61
C ALA A 64 -6.09 -3.29 -4.53
N PHE A 65 -4.77 -3.08 -4.48
CA PHE A 65 -3.78 -3.97 -5.08
C PHE A 65 -2.76 -4.36 -4.01
N GLU A 66 -2.57 -5.66 -3.80
CA GLU A 66 -1.59 -6.21 -2.86
C GLU A 66 -0.61 -7.11 -3.61
N TYR A 67 0.68 -6.95 -3.35
CA TYR A 67 1.70 -7.78 -3.98
C TYR A 67 2.91 -7.99 -3.06
N LEU A 68 3.38 -9.23 -2.99
CA LEU A 68 4.61 -9.62 -2.29
C LEU A 68 5.75 -9.65 -3.32
N MET A 69 6.69 -8.72 -3.20
CA MET A 69 7.85 -8.64 -4.08
C MET A 69 8.81 -9.81 -3.85
N SER A 70 9.40 -10.25 -4.94
CA SER A 70 10.49 -11.22 -4.97
C SER A 70 11.55 -10.77 -5.97
N ARG A 71 12.72 -11.39 -5.94
CA ARG A 71 13.78 -11.14 -6.95
C ARG A 71 13.37 -11.57 -8.37
N PHE A 72 12.32 -12.38 -8.48
CA PHE A 72 11.78 -12.88 -9.76
C PHE A 72 10.52 -12.12 -10.19
N SER A 73 10.06 -11.16 -9.39
CA SER A 73 8.88 -10.35 -9.74
C SER A 73 9.09 -9.61 -11.04
N THR A 74 8.07 -9.63 -11.88
CA THR A 74 8.08 -9.01 -13.21
C THR A 74 7.17 -7.78 -13.24
N PRO A 75 7.43 -6.81 -14.12
CA PRO A 75 6.53 -5.67 -14.33
C PRO A 75 5.09 -6.08 -14.70
N ASP A 76 4.92 -7.22 -15.36
CA ASP A 76 3.61 -7.73 -15.79
C ASP A 76 2.70 -8.09 -14.62
N GLU A 77 3.29 -8.60 -13.53
CA GLU A 77 2.54 -8.99 -12.32
C GLU A 77 2.06 -7.77 -11.51
N ILE A 78 2.70 -6.63 -11.67
CA ILE A 78 2.42 -5.43 -10.89
C ILE A 78 1.64 -4.39 -11.70
N PHE A 79 2.05 -4.17 -12.94
CA PHE A 79 1.49 -3.14 -13.81
C PHE A 79 0.55 -3.68 -14.90
N GLY A 80 0.38 -5.00 -14.97
CA GLY A 80 -0.42 -5.70 -15.95
C GLY A 80 0.37 -6.23 -17.15
N PRO A 81 -0.08 -7.34 -17.76
CA PRO A 81 0.54 -7.94 -18.92
C PRO A 81 0.36 -7.07 -20.17
N VAL A 82 1.23 -7.28 -21.17
CA VAL A 82 1.08 -6.63 -22.48
C VAL A 82 -0.20 -7.09 -23.16
N SER A 83 -0.99 -6.15 -23.64
CA SER A 83 -2.25 -6.43 -24.35
C SER A 83 -1.97 -6.93 -25.76
N ILE A 84 -2.18 -8.23 -26.00
CA ILE A 84 -1.99 -8.85 -27.32
C ILE A 84 -2.98 -8.27 -28.35
N SER A 85 -4.21 -7.93 -27.95
CA SER A 85 -5.20 -7.31 -28.83
C SER A 85 -4.75 -5.94 -29.33
N ARG A 86 -4.29 -5.07 -28.42
CA ARG A 86 -3.76 -3.75 -28.78
C ARG A 86 -2.53 -3.81 -29.69
N LEU A 87 -1.64 -4.77 -29.41
CA LEU A 87 -0.47 -5.01 -30.24
C LEU A 87 -0.85 -5.43 -31.67
N LYS A 88 -1.85 -6.32 -31.83
CA LYS A 88 -2.31 -6.81 -33.14
C LYS A 88 -3.14 -5.80 -33.92
N GLU A 89 -3.98 -5.01 -33.25
CA GLU A 89 -4.94 -4.11 -33.88
C GLU A 89 -4.35 -2.74 -34.23
N SER A 90 -3.42 -2.27 -33.41
CA SER A 90 -2.90 -0.88 -33.52
C SER A 90 -1.37 -0.78 -33.49
N ASP A 91 -0.66 -1.91 -33.45
CA ASP A 91 0.81 -1.97 -33.32
C ASP A 91 1.31 -1.19 -32.08
N LYS A 92 0.48 -1.12 -31.02
CA LYS A 92 0.81 -0.40 -29.81
C LYS A 92 1.17 -1.35 -28.67
N TYR A 93 2.30 -1.06 -28.04
CA TYR A 93 2.78 -1.78 -26.87
C TYR A 93 2.12 -1.19 -25.61
N GLU A 94 0.89 -1.61 -25.33
CA GLU A 94 0.14 -1.19 -24.15
C GLU A 94 -0.12 -2.36 -23.21
N ARG A 95 -0.21 -2.10 -21.91
CA ARG A 95 -0.53 -3.09 -20.88
C ARG A 95 -2.01 -3.12 -20.58
N ALA A 96 -2.54 -4.29 -20.24
CA ALA A 96 -3.87 -4.46 -19.68
C ALA A 96 -3.78 -4.15 -18.17
N VAL A 97 -4.11 -2.94 -17.79
CA VAL A 97 -3.87 -2.39 -16.44
C VAL A 97 -5.00 -2.63 -15.45
N ASP A 98 -6.17 -3.09 -15.91
CA ASP A 98 -7.34 -3.31 -15.05
C ASP A 98 -7.08 -4.43 -14.04
N GLY A 99 -7.34 -4.12 -12.75
CA GLY A 99 -7.05 -5.02 -11.64
C GLY A 99 -5.59 -5.01 -11.16
N TYR A 100 -4.73 -4.19 -11.76
CA TYR A 100 -3.33 -4.02 -11.36
C TYR A 100 -3.08 -2.66 -10.69
N LEU A 101 -1.85 -2.45 -10.20
CA LEU A 101 -1.46 -1.23 -9.49
C LEU A 101 -1.93 0.07 -10.16
N PRO A 102 -1.85 0.24 -11.51
CA PRO A 102 -2.23 1.50 -12.14
C PRO A 102 -3.71 1.89 -11.98
N THR A 103 -4.57 0.96 -11.60
CA THR A 103 -6.00 1.20 -11.40
C THR A 103 -6.43 1.14 -9.95
N ALA A 104 -5.50 0.95 -9.02
CA ALA A 104 -5.79 0.83 -7.60
C ALA A 104 -5.78 2.18 -6.87
N ASP A 105 -6.69 2.34 -5.90
CA ASP A 105 -6.76 3.48 -4.99
C ASP A 105 -5.81 3.29 -3.79
N VAL A 106 -5.71 2.05 -3.30
CA VAL A 106 -4.83 1.67 -2.19
C VAL A 106 -3.94 0.52 -2.62
N VAL A 107 -2.64 0.73 -2.49
CA VAL A 107 -1.61 -0.24 -2.90
C VAL A 107 -0.83 -0.69 -1.68
N PHE A 108 -0.64 -2.00 -1.54
CA PHE A 108 0.27 -2.60 -0.57
C PHE A 108 1.35 -3.41 -1.29
N LEU A 109 2.62 -3.03 -1.10
CA LEU A 109 3.78 -3.72 -1.67
C LEU A 109 4.66 -4.24 -0.54
N ASP A 110 4.63 -5.54 -0.31
CA ASP A 110 5.50 -6.17 0.69
C ASP A 110 6.86 -6.53 0.10
N GLU A 111 7.88 -6.57 0.94
CA GLU A 111 9.28 -6.83 0.56
C GLU A 111 9.78 -5.92 -0.57
N ILE A 112 9.48 -4.64 -0.48
CA ILE A 112 9.67 -3.65 -1.55
C ILE A 112 11.11 -3.62 -2.11
N TRP A 113 12.13 -3.90 -1.28
CA TRP A 113 13.53 -3.86 -1.69
C TRP A 113 13.94 -5.03 -2.59
N LYS A 114 13.11 -6.08 -2.69
CA LYS A 114 13.34 -7.20 -3.61
C LYS A 114 12.91 -6.91 -5.05
N ALA A 115 12.28 -5.76 -5.29
CA ALA A 115 11.89 -5.34 -6.63
C ALA A 115 13.11 -5.15 -7.54
N GLY A 116 13.05 -5.66 -8.76
CA GLY A 116 14.09 -5.44 -9.76
C GLY A 116 14.10 -3.99 -10.31
N PRO A 117 15.19 -3.53 -10.97
CA PRO A 117 15.37 -2.15 -11.40
C PRO A 117 14.23 -1.61 -12.29
N ALA A 118 13.65 -2.42 -13.15
CA ALA A 118 12.54 -2.02 -14.01
C ALA A 118 11.28 -1.65 -13.21
N ILE A 119 10.98 -2.41 -12.15
CA ILE A 119 9.87 -2.15 -11.25
C ILE A 119 10.17 -0.91 -10.42
N GLN A 120 11.37 -0.79 -9.85
CA GLN A 120 11.79 0.35 -9.04
C GLN A 120 11.66 1.68 -9.80
N ASN A 121 12.16 1.74 -11.05
CA ASN A 121 12.07 2.94 -11.88
C ASN A 121 10.61 3.34 -12.17
N THR A 122 9.76 2.36 -12.42
CA THR A 122 8.33 2.63 -12.63
C THR A 122 7.67 3.12 -11.34
N LEU A 123 8.00 2.51 -10.19
CA LEU A 123 7.49 2.93 -8.88
C LEU A 123 7.92 4.34 -8.50
N LEU A 124 9.12 4.79 -8.89
CA LEU A 124 9.55 6.18 -8.68
C LEU A 124 8.61 7.18 -9.35
N THR A 125 8.21 6.92 -10.60
CA THR A 125 7.23 7.76 -11.32
C THR A 125 5.85 7.67 -10.67
N VAL A 126 5.40 6.48 -10.31
CA VAL A 126 4.12 6.25 -9.62
C VAL A 126 4.03 7.02 -8.30
N ILE A 127 5.07 6.96 -7.48
CA ILE A 127 5.08 7.60 -6.16
C ILE A 127 5.17 9.12 -6.28
N ASN A 128 6.03 9.63 -7.16
CA ASN A 128 6.27 11.06 -7.30
C ASN A 128 5.17 11.81 -8.04
N GLU A 129 4.73 11.25 -9.15
CA GLU A 129 3.92 11.97 -10.13
C GLU A 129 2.49 11.47 -10.18
N LYS A 130 2.20 10.32 -9.56
CA LYS A 130 0.91 9.61 -9.66
C LYS A 130 0.55 9.33 -11.13
N LEU A 131 1.57 9.02 -11.94
CA LEU A 131 1.47 8.72 -13.36
C LEU A 131 2.02 7.33 -13.66
N PHE A 132 1.44 6.69 -14.66
CA PHE A 132 1.94 5.45 -15.24
C PHE A 132 2.01 5.60 -16.76
N ARG A 133 3.18 5.32 -17.36
CA ARG A 133 3.37 5.33 -18.80
C ARG A 133 2.95 3.98 -19.38
N ASN A 134 1.91 4.00 -20.18
CA ASN A 134 1.37 2.80 -20.84
C ASN A 134 1.52 2.95 -22.37
N GLY A 135 2.63 2.47 -22.89
CA GLY A 135 3.00 2.74 -24.28
C GLY A 135 3.21 4.24 -24.52
N ASP A 136 2.48 4.80 -25.49
CA ASP A 136 2.52 6.22 -25.83
C ASP A 136 1.63 7.11 -24.96
N THR A 137 0.85 6.50 -24.05
CA THR A 137 -0.12 7.22 -23.21
C THR A 137 0.36 7.34 -21.77
N GLU A 138 0.02 8.45 -21.12
CA GLU A 138 0.21 8.63 -19.67
C GLU A 138 -1.13 8.49 -18.97
N LEU A 139 -1.19 7.57 -18.00
CA LEU A 139 -2.37 7.32 -17.18
C LEU A 139 -2.18 8.00 -15.83
N LYS A 140 -3.11 8.89 -15.47
CA LYS A 140 -3.17 9.42 -14.10
C LYS A 140 -3.76 8.37 -13.18
N LEU A 141 -3.03 8.04 -12.13
CA LEU A 141 -3.44 7.00 -11.18
C LEU A 141 -4.47 7.52 -10.17
N PRO A 142 -5.48 6.73 -9.81
CA PRO A 142 -6.40 7.06 -8.73
C PRO A 142 -5.78 6.90 -7.34
N LEU A 143 -4.49 6.65 -7.27
CA LEU A 143 -3.74 6.26 -6.08
C LEU A 143 -3.87 7.27 -4.93
N LYS A 144 -4.56 6.87 -3.86
CA LYS A 144 -4.75 7.61 -2.61
C LYS A 144 -3.66 7.30 -1.59
N LEU A 145 -3.23 6.02 -1.54
CA LEU A 145 -2.20 5.58 -0.60
C LEU A 145 -1.39 4.43 -1.19
N LEU A 146 -0.07 4.52 -1.08
CA LEU A 146 0.84 3.39 -1.26
C LEU A 146 1.53 3.09 0.07
N VAL A 147 1.30 1.89 0.58
CA VAL A 147 1.99 1.32 1.73
C VAL A 147 3.03 0.35 1.23
N ALA A 148 4.28 0.65 1.43
CA ALA A 148 5.38 -0.29 1.22
C ALA A 148 5.74 -0.94 2.55
N ALA A 149 6.19 -2.19 2.51
CA ALA A 149 6.69 -2.89 3.68
C ALA A 149 8.00 -3.61 3.37
N SER A 150 8.82 -3.75 4.40
CA SER A 150 10.02 -4.58 4.36
C SER A 150 10.38 -5.09 5.74
N ASN A 151 11.12 -6.20 5.76
CA ASN A 151 11.72 -6.76 6.98
C ASN A 151 13.12 -6.21 7.25
N GLU A 152 13.74 -5.60 6.26
CA GLU A 152 15.12 -5.13 6.28
C GLU A 152 15.25 -3.72 5.67
N LEU A 153 16.33 -3.05 5.96
CA LEU A 153 16.71 -1.79 5.31
C LEU A 153 17.22 -2.04 3.88
N PRO A 154 17.11 -1.06 2.97
CA PRO A 154 17.68 -1.20 1.64
C PRO A 154 19.19 -1.39 1.71
N THR A 155 19.71 -2.29 0.88
CA THR A 155 21.15 -2.49 0.75
C THR A 155 21.79 -1.31 0.05
N GLN A 156 22.86 -0.76 0.63
CA GLN A 156 23.61 0.35 0.03
C GLN A 156 24.24 -0.07 -1.30
N GLY A 157 24.19 0.81 -2.29
CA GLY A 157 24.83 0.60 -3.60
C GLY A 157 24.01 -0.23 -4.60
N GLU A 158 22.79 -0.64 -4.27
CA GLU A 158 21.88 -1.35 -5.19
C GLU A 158 20.91 -0.40 -5.93
N GLY A 159 21.08 0.92 -5.80
CA GLY A 159 20.21 1.92 -6.45
C GLY A 159 18.86 2.10 -5.78
N LEU A 160 18.68 1.56 -4.56
CA LEU A 160 17.44 1.64 -3.79
C LEU A 160 17.29 2.98 -3.06
N GLU A 161 18.34 3.79 -2.99
CA GLU A 161 18.37 5.05 -2.26
C GLU A 161 17.30 6.03 -2.77
N ALA A 162 17.12 6.09 -4.09
CA ALA A 162 16.12 6.96 -4.70
C ALA A 162 14.69 6.58 -4.28
N LEU A 163 14.39 5.29 -4.21
CA LEU A 163 13.09 4.80 -3.75
C LEU A 163 12.91 5.00 -2.25
N TRP A 164 13.96 4.77 -1.45
CA TRP A 164 13.96 5.04 -0.02
C TRP A 164 13.63 6.50 0.30
N ASP A 165 14.22 7.45 -0.41
CA ASP A 165 14.02 8.89 -0.19
C ASP A 165 12.60 9.37 -0.50
N ARG A 166 11.81 8.59 -1.24
CA ARG A 166 10.42 8.91 -1.57
C ARG A 166 9.42 8.58 -0.46
N PHE A 167 9.81 7.76 0.50
CA PHE A 167 8.97 7.49 1.66
C PHE A 167 9.24 8.52 2.76
N LEU A 168 8.41 9.57 2.81
CA LEU A 168 8.51 10.62 3.84
C LEU A 168 8.21 10.06 5.24
N ILE A 169 7.23 9.18 5.33
CA ILE A 169 6.82 8.54 6.58
C ILE A 169 7.37 7.12 6.59
N ARG A 170 8.22 6.84 7.57
CA ARG A 170 8.83 5.52 7.79
C ARG A 170 8.57 5.11 9.22
N ILE A 171 7.89 3.98 9.41
CA ILE A 171 7.49 3.50 10.73
C ILE A 171 8.16 2.16 10.99
N ILE A 172 8.73 2.03 12.19
CA ILE A 172 9.22 0.74 12.68
C ILE A 172 8.04 0.04 13.35
N SER A 173 7.52 -0.99 12.69
CA SER A 173 6.50 -1.87 13.23
C SER A 173 7.14 -2.93 14.15
N THR A 174 6.64 -3.06 15.36
CA THR A 174 7.13 -4.02 16.36
C THR A 174 6.04 -5.01 16.74
N CYS A 175 6.43 -6.14 17.33
CA CYS A 175 5.47 -7.05 17.98
C CYS A 175 4.76 -6.34 19.13
N VAL A 176 3.59 -6.88 19.52
CA VAL A 176 2.88 -6.47 20.74
C VAL A 176 3.82 -6.65 21.93
N LYS A 177 3.91 -5.63 22.79
CA LYS A 177 4.84 -5.58 23.94
C LYS A 177 4.13 -5.71 25.29
N GLN A 178 2.88 -5.23 25.36
CA GLN A 178 2.10 -5.24 26.60
C GLN A 178 1.43 -6.62 26.76
N GLU A 179 1.57 -7.19 27.92
CA GLU A 179 1.03 -8.51 28.26
C GLU A 179 -0.49 -8.53 28.14
N GLU A 180 -1.16 -7.49 28.62
CA GLU A 180 -2.61 -7.33 28.52
C GLU A 180 -3.09 -7.29 27.05
N ALA A 181 -2.40 -6.56 26.20
CA ALA A 181 -2.73 -6.46 24.78
C ALA A 181 -2.51 -7.82 24.09
N PHE A 182 -1.48 -8.55 24.47
CA PHE A 182 -1.22 -9.91 23.97
C PHE A 182 -2.32 -10.89 24.37
N TYR A 183 -2.76 -10.87 25.65
CA TYR A 183 -3.88 -11.72 26.10
C TYR A 183 -5.18 -11.35 25.41
N GLN A 184 -5.48 -10.05 25.25
CA GLN A 184 -6.66 -9.62 24.52
C GLN A 184 -6.63 -10.10 23.06
N MET A 185 -5.49 -10.01 22.40
CA MET A 185 -5.30 -10.51 21.03
C MET A 185 -5.54 -12.03 20.91
N LEU A 186 -5.18 -12.82 21.94
CA LEU A 186 -5.43 -14.26 21.95
C LEU A 186 -6.89 -14.63 22.22
N LEU A 187 -7.61 -13.77 22.94
CA LEU A 187 -9.03 -13.97 23.29
C LEU A 187 -9.98 -13.39 22.25
N ASP A 188 -9.46 -12.55 21.34
CA ASP A 188 -10.24 -11.97 20.28
C ASP A 188 -10.44 -13.00 19.17
N ASP A 189 -11.66 -13.50 19.03
CA ASP A 189 -12.04 -14.54 18.06
C ASP A 189 -11.95 -14.05 16.60
N GLY A 190 -11.40 -12.84 16.40
CA GLY A 190 -11.09 -12.29 15.07
C GLY A 190 -12.32 -12.17 14.18
N ASP A 191 -13.41 -11.58 14.67
CA ASP A 191 -14.56 -11.20 13.84
C ASP A 191 -14.08 -10.31 12.69
N GLU A 192 -13.74 -10.94 11.57
CA GLU A 192 -13.20 -10.29 10.36
C GLU A 192 -14.20 -9.37 9.67
N GLU A 193 -15.46 -9.39 10.08
CA GLU A 193 -16.52 -8.58 9.50
C GLU A 193 -16.95 -7.41 10.40
N VAL A 194 -16.05 -6.51 10.69
CA VAL A 194 -16.48 -5.17 11.07
C VAL A 194 -16.82 -4.42 9.78
N GLY A 195 -18.08 -4.51 9.37
CA GLY A 195 -18.66 -3.70 8.29
C GLY A 195 -18.69 -2.23 8.67
N GLY A 196 -17.53 -1.58 8.66
CA GLY A 196 -17.43 -0.14 8.75
C GLY A 196 -17.91 0.49 7.45
N GLN A 197 -18.92 1.35 7.50
CA GLN A 197 -19.27 2.20 6.36
C GLN A 197 -18.09 3.11 6.06
N ALA A 198 -17.62 3.10 4.82
CA ALA A 198 -16.59 4.00 4.35
C ALA A 198 -16.99 5.48 4.63
N VAL A 199 -16.10 6.24 5.23
CA VAL A 199 -16.40 7.59 5.77
C VAL A 199 -15.79 8.70 4.92
N LEU A 200 -14.84 8.36 4.04
CA LEU A 200 -14.16 9.30 3.16
C LEU A 200 -14.54 9.01 1.69
N GLY A 201 -15.22 9.95 1.07
CA GLY A 201 -15.52 9.98 -0.35
C GLY A 201 -14.68 11.01 -1.07
#